data_6e4c635e72704c58ee7f6fc32a20e8b5
#
_entry.id   6e4c635e72704c58ee7f6fc32a20e8b5
#
_cell.length_a   1.000
_cell.length_b   1.000
_cell.length_c   1.000
_cell.angle_alpha   90.00
_cell.angle_beta   90.00
_cell.angle_gamma   90.00
#
_symmetry.space_group_name_H-M   'P 1'
#
loop_
_entity.id
_entity.type
_entity.pdbx_description
1 polymer ?
#
loop_
_entity_poly.entity_id
_entity_poly.type
_entity_poly.pdbx_seq_one_letter_code
_entity_poly.pdbx_strand_id
1 'polypeptide(L)'
;DAVLPRFGTTSTQMGCAVLRHFQGKGVYCLNKEQAFLAARDKWRSLQMLLEQGIAVPSSVLSGCEVGPKQAIKQTTSPMIIKTLKGSQGIGVILAECPQSAVSILETLKDANVPVLLQDFVEEAKGTDIRCFVIGDKVVATMQRIGQDGEFRANFHRGGTAEKIKLT
;
A
#
# COMPACT_ATOMS: atom_id res chain seq x y z
N ASP A 1 19.03 -1.02 27.03
CA ASP A 1 18.30 -1.96 26.21
C ASP A 1 17.57 -1.22 25.08
N ALA A 2 17.25 -1.95 23.98
CA ALA A 2 16.55 -1.41 22.84
C ALA A 2 15.57 -2.47 22.28
N VAL A 3 14.56 -2.03 21.55
CA VAL A 3 13.58 -2.89 20.86
C VAL A 3 13.71 -2.72 19.36
N LEU A 4 13.96 -3.84 18.65
CA LEU A 4 13.85 -3.95 17.21
C LEU A 4 12.55 -4.70 16.89
N PRO A 5 11.45 -3.98 16.55
CA PRO A 5 10.16 -4.63 16.34
C PRO A 5 10.13 -5.36 14.99
N ARG A 6 9.68 -6.62 15.02
CA ARG A 6 9.50 -7.48 13.84
C ARG A 6 8.20 -8.27 13.95
N PHE A 7 7.08 -7.66 13.59
CA PHE A 7 5.77 -8.30 13.60
C PHE A 7 5.05 -8.16 12.26
N GLY A 8 4.25 -9.16 11.92
CA GLY A 8 3.50 -9.21 10.67
C GLY A 8 2.30 -8.24 10.64
N THR A 9 1.69 -8.09 9.47
CA THR A 9 0.54 -7.20 9.26
C THR A 9 -0.68 -7.61 10.08
N THR A 10 -0.89 -8.91 10.31
CA THR A 10 -1.98 -9.46 11.13
C THR A 10 -1.85 -9.08 12.61
N SER A 11 -0.62 -8.85 13.08
CA SER A 11 -0.34 -8.48 14.48
C SER A 11 -0.14 -6.98 14.68
N THR A 12 -0.56 -6.13 13.73
CA THR A 12 -0.29 -4.68 13.78
C THR A 12 -0.80 -4.04 15.05
N GLN A 13 -2.05 -4.28 15.41
CA GLN A 13 -2.66 -3.65 16.58
C GLN A 13 -1.94 -4.05 17.87
N MET A 14 -1.73 -5.33 18.09
CA MET A 14 -1.04 -5.85 19.27
C MET A 14 0.43 -5.41 19.31
N GLY A 15 1.14 -5.54 18.18
CA GLY A 15 2.54 -5.14 18.08
C GLY A 15 2.75 -3.65 18.36
N CYS A 16 1.87 -2.79 17.85
CA CYS A 16 1.89 -1.36 18.12
C CYS A 16 1.57 -1.05 19.59
N ALA A 17 0.63 -1.76 20.21
CA ALA A 17 0.31 -1.57 21.64
C ALA A 17 1.51 -1.91 22.53
N VAL A 18 2.19 -3.03 22.27
CA VAL A 18 3.40 -3.44 23.00
C VAL A 18 4.53 -2.42 22.78
N LEU A 19 4.73 -1.98 21.54
CA LEU A 19 5.77 -1.01 21.19
C LEU A 19 5.54 0.34 21.88
N ARG A 20 4.30 0.81 21.95
CA ARG A 20 3.90 2.03 22.66
C ARG A 20 4.21 1.92 24.15
N HIS A 21 4.00 0.76 24.76
CA HIS A 21 4.34 0.51 26.15
C HIS A 21 5.84 0.67 26.40
N PHE A 22 6.70 0.09 25.57
CA PHE A 22 8.15 0.27 25.69
C PHE A 22 8.59 1.71 25.45
N GLN A 23 8.01 2.39 24.48
CA GLN A 23 8.28 3.81 24.22
C GLN A 23 7.90 4.67 25.43
N GLY A 24 6.76 4.40 26.06
CA GLY A 24 6.32 5.10 27.27
C GLY A 24 7.22 4.89 28.48
N LYS A 25 8.02 3.82 28.47
CA LYS A 25 9.07 3.55 29.48
C LYS A 25 10.44 4.14 29.11
N GLY A 26 10.52 4.93 28.03
CA GLY A 26 11.77 5.52 27.57
C GLY A 26 12.73 4.53 26.87
N VAL A 27 12.28 3.33 26.54
CA VAL A 27 13.10 2.35 25.81
C VAL A 27 13.24 2.76 24.35
N TYR A 28 14.46 2.77 23.86
CA TYR A 28 14.71 3.03 22.44
C TYR A 28 14.06 1.97 21.55
N CYS A 29 13.24 2.41 20.61
CA CYS A 29 12.53 1.55 19.66
C CYS A 29 12.85 1.94 18.22
N LEU A 30 13.37 1.00 17.47
CA LEU A 30 13.66 1.14 16.04
C LEU A 30 12.71 0.22 15.24
N ASN A 31 11.73 0.68 14.55
CA ASN A 31 11.10 1.96 14.39
C ASN A 31 10.07 2.23 15.51
N LYS A 32 9.55 3.46 15.57
CA LYS A 32 8.49 3.83 16.53
C LYS A 32 7.13 3.30 16.05
N GLU A 33 6.19 3.16 16.99
CA GLU A 33 4.81 2.70 16.72
C GLU A 33 4.14 3.48 15.57
N GLN A 34 4.27 4.81 15.58
CA GLN A 34 3.66 5.69 14.59
C GLN A 34 4.12 5.39 13.16
N ALA A 35 5.39 4.99 12.98
CA ALA A 35 5.90 4.60 11.67
C ALA A 35 5.23 3.33 11.14
N PHE A 36 4.97 2.34 12.02
CA PHE A 36 4.23 1.13 11.64
C PHE A 36 2.78 1.45 11.24
N LEU A 37 2.09 2.28 12.03
CA LEU A 37 0.72 2.67 11.73
C LEU A 37 0.63 3.44 10.40
N ALA A 38 1.52 4.40 10.19
CA ALA A 38 1.56 5.17 8.94
C ALA A 38 1.87 4.28 7.73
N ALA A 39 2.91 3.44 7.81
CA ALA A 39 3.33 2.60 6.69
C ALA A 39 2.32 1.48 6.34
N ARG A 40 1.44 1.11 7.26
CA ARG A 40 0.43 0.05 7.07
C ARG A 40 -0.94 0.58 6.69
N ASP A 41 -1.15 1.87 6.74
CA ASP A 41 -2.32 2.56 6.26
C ASP A 41 -2.02 3.17 4.88
N LYS A 42 -2.61 2.58 3.84
CA LYS A 42 -2.35 2.99 2.46
C LYS A 42 -2.75 4.44 2.19
N TRP A 43 -3.88 4.87 2.78
CA TRP A 43 -4.35 6.24 2.59
C TRP A 43 -3.47 7.24 3.31
N ARG A 44 -3.15 6.98 4.59
CA ARG A 44 -2.27 7.84 5.38
C ARG A 44 -0.87 7.97 4.76
N SER A 45 -0.33 6.86 4.24
CA SER A 45 0.97 6.91 3.54
C SER A 45 0.95 7.87 2.36
N LEU A 46 -0.11 7.85 1.53
CA LEU A 46 -0.26 8.77 0.40
C LEU A 46 -0.38 10.22 0.86
N GLN A 47 -1.18 10.49 1.89
CA GLN A 47 -1.31 11.83 2.47
C GLN A 47 0.05 12.38 2.94
N MET A 48 0.80 11.58 3.71
CA MET A 48 2.12 11.99 4.21
C MET A 48 3.12 12.27 3.08
N LEU A 49 3.09 11.50 2.00
CA LEU A 49 3.94 11.74 0.82
C LEU A 49 3.56 13.03 0.12
N LEU A 50 2.26 13.28 -0.08
CA LEU A 50 1.76 14.52 -0.68
C LEU A 50 2.10 15.76 0.17
N GLU A 51 2.00 15.68 1.48
CA GLU A 51 2.40 16.75 2.41
C GLU A 51 3.87 17.13 2.27
N GLN A 52 4.71 16.19 1.83
CA GLN A 52 6.14 16.42 1.56
C GLN A 52 6.43 16.77 0.08
N GLY A 53 5.39 17.02 -0.74
CA GLY A 53 5.54 17.35 -2.15
C GLY A 53 5.97 16.16 -3.03
N ILE A 54 5.89 14.94 -2.53
CA ILE A 54 6.24 13.74 -3.29
C ILE A 54 5.03 13.32 -4.11
N ALA A 55 5.24 13.18 -5.42
CA ALA A 55 4.19 12.75 -6.34
C ALA A 55 3.72 11.32 -6.04
N VAL A 56 2.41 11.15 -6.03
CA VAL A 56 1.74 9.85 -5.88
C VAL A 56 0.70 9.70 -6.99
N PRO A 57 0.32 8.47 -7.37
CA PRO A 57 -0.78 8.27 -8.30
C PRO A 57 -2.07 8.89 -7.76
N SER A 58 -2.87 9.50 -8.64
CA SER A 58 -4.18 10.05 -8.26
C SER A 58 -5.01 9.00 -7.53
N SER A 59 -5.57 9.37 -6.41
CA SER A 59 -6.19 8.41 -5.50
C SER A 59 -7.42 8.97 -4.82
N VAL A 60 -8.46 8.16 -4.69
CA VAL A 60 -9.73 8.48 -4.04
C VAL A 60 -10.03 7.47 -2.94
N LEU A 61 -10.29 7.94 -1.74
CA LEU A 61 -10.79 7.10 -0.66
C LEU A 61 -12.32 7.00 -0.79
N SER A 62 -12.84 5.78 -0.95
CA SER A 62 -14.27 5.52 -0.99
C SER A 62 -14.70 4.73 0.25
N GLY A 63 -15.50 5.38 1.09
CA GLY A 63 -16.23 4.71 2.17
C GLY A 63 -17.46 3.97 1.64
N CYS A 64 -18.07 3.16 2.49
CA CYS A 64 -19.23 2.35 2.13
C CYS A 64 -20.49 3.22 1.89
N GLU A 65 -20.49 4.48 2.31
CA GLU A 65 -21.57 5.45 2.11
C GLU A 65 -21.65 5.95 0.66
N VAL A 66 -20.51 5.98 -0.05
CA VAL A 66 -20.42 6.51 -1.42
C VAL A 66 -20.93 5.48 -2.43
N GLY A 67 -21.80 5.91 -3.33
CA GLY A 67 -22.27 5.06 -4.43
C GLY A 67 -21.15 4.73 -5.42
N PRO A 68 -21.02 3.47 -5.90
CA PRO A 68 -19.96 3.05 -6.81
C PRO A 68 -19.79 3.93 -8.05
N LYS A 69 -20.90 4.28 -8.70
CA LYS A 69 -20.91 5.16 -9.89
C LYS A 69 -20.42 6.58 -9.58
N GLN A 70 -20.55 7.05 -8.35
CA GLN A 70 -20.02 8.34 -7.93
C GLN A 70 -18.53 8.26 -7.61
N ALA A 71 -18.10 7.18 -6.96
CA ALA A 71 -16.71 6.97 -6.60
C ALA A 71 -15.79 6.97 -7.83
N ILE A 72 -16.19 6.28 -8.91
CA ILE A 72 -15.37 6.17 -10.14
C ILE A 72 -15.27 7.45 -10.96
N LYS A 73 -16.12 8.47 -10.72
CA LYS A 73 -16.09 9.74 -11.48
C LYS A 73 -14.79 10.53 -11.29
N GLN A 74 -14.05 10.26 -10.24
CA GLN A 74 -12.82 10.98 -9.89
C GLN A 74 -11.55 10.19 -10.25
N THR A 75 -11.71 9.08 -10.96
CA THR A 75 -10.61 8.22 -11.41
C THR A 75 -10.72 7.94 -12.90
N THR A 76 -9.62 7.53 -13.51
CA THR A 76 -9.57 7.12 -14.91
C THR A 76 -9.57 5.59 -15.01
N SER A 77 -9.96 5.03 -16.17
CA SER A 77 -9.83 3.60 -16.46
C SER A 77 -8.63 3.37 -17.39
N PRO A 78 -7.86 2.31 -17.19
CA PRO A 78 -7.96 1.33 -16.10
C PRO A 78 -7.62 1.91 -14.73
N MET A 79 -8.15 1.32 -13.65
CA MET A 79 -7.88 1.75 -12.27
C MET A 79 -7.57 0.57 -11.34
N ILE A 80 -6.88 0.87 -10.26
CA ILE A 80 -6.61 -0.09 -9.20
C ILE A 80 -7.56 0.15 -8.02
N ILE A 81 -8.28 -0.88 -7.61
CA ILE A 81 -9.09 -0.90 -6.40
C ILE A 81 -8.32 -1.65 -5.32
N LYS A 82 -8.08 -1.00 -4.19
CA LYS A 82 -7.32 -1.57 -3.07
C LYS A 82 -8.14 -1.55 -1.80
N THR A 83 -8.23 -2.67 -1.09
CA THR A 83 -8.72 -2.64 0.30
C THR A 83 -7.70 -1.90 1.17
N LEU A 84 -8.17 -1.12 2.15
CA LEU A 84 -7.30 -0.35 3.03
C LEU A 84 -6.37 -1.24 3.86
N LYS A 85 -6.89 -2.39 4.29
CA LYS A 85 -6.11 -3.44 4.99
C LYS A 85 -5.69 -4.52 4.01
N GLY A 86 -4.56 -5.12 4.25
CA GLY A 86 -4.02 -6.21 3.42
C GLY A 86 -2.55 -5.99 3.06
N SER A 87 -1.90 -7.06 2.65
CA SER A 87 -0.49 -7.08 2.28
C SER A 87 -0.27 -8.10 1.16
N GLN A 88 0.95 -8.14 0.59
CA GLN A 88 1.37 -9.12 -0.39
C GLN A 88 0.53 -9.14 -1.69
N GLY A 89 -0.10 -8.02 -2.04
CA GLY A 89 -0.97 -7.92 -3.22
C GLY A 89 -2.37 -8.50 -3.04
N ILE A 90 -2.72 -8.97 -1.81
CA ILE A 90 -4.08 -9.38 -1.48
C ILE A 90 -4.95 -8.13 -1.34
N GLY A 91 -6.17 -8.16 -1.90
CA GLY A 91 -7.08 -7.01 -1.91
C GLY A 91 -6.65 -5.88 -2.85
N VAL A 92 -5.88 -6.20 -3.89
CA VAL A 92 -5.52 -5.29 -4.99
C VAL A 92 -6.10 -5.85 -6.29
N ILE A 93 -7.00 -5.12 -6.90
CA ILE A 93 -7.77 -5.54 -8.07
C ILE A 93 -7.59 -4.51 -9.17
N LEU A 94 -7.29 -4.97 -10.38
CA LEU A 94 -7.32 -4.14 -11.59
C LEU A 94 -8.74 -4.15 -12.16
N ALA A 95 -9.32 -2.97 -12.32
CA ALA A 95 -10.57 -2.77 -13.03
C ALA A 95 -10.25 -2.11 -14.38
N GLU A 96 -10.39 -2.87 -15.45
CA GLU A 96 -9.99 -2.44 -16.79
C GLU A 96 -10.94 -1.42 -17.40
N CYS A 97 -12.20 -1.45 -16.98
CA CYS A 97 -13.23 -0.52 -17.46
C CYS A 97 -14.17 -0.07 -16.33
N PRO A 98 -14.92 1.03 -16.54
CA PRO A 98 -15.88 1.55 -15.55
C PRO A 98 -16.91 0.53 -15.08
N GLN A 99 -17.39 -0.33 -15.97
CA GLN A 99 -18.40 -1.35 -15.68
C GLN A 99 -17.86 -2.38 -14.66
N SER A 100 -16.65 -2.91 -14.91
CA SER A 100 -16.01 -3.84 -13.97
C SER A 100 -15.72 -3.17 -12.63
N ALA A 101 -15.29 -1.91 -12.64
CA ALA A 101 -15.06 -1.15 -11.40
C ALA A 101 -16.35 -1.02 -10.57
N VAL A 102 -17.47 -0.67 -11.19
CA VAL A 102 -18.77 -0.55 -10.50
C VAL A 102 -19.16 -1.89 -9.86
N SER A 103 -19.10 -2.99 -10.60
CA SER A 103 -19.46 -4.32 -10.08
C SER A 103 -18.59 -4.75 -8.89
N ILE A 104 -17.28 -4.49 -8.96
CA ILE A 104 -16.36 -4.77 -7.85
C ILE A 104 -16.72 -3.91 -6.63
N LEU A 105 -16.98 -2.61 -6.84
CA LEU A 105 -17.30 -1.69 -5.76
C LEU A 105 -18.66 -2.00 -5.12
N GLU A 106 -19.65 -2.44 -5.88
CA GLU A 106 -20.93 -2.92 -5.34
C GLU A 106 -20.72 -4.10 -4.38
N THR A 107 -19.95 -5.10 -4.81
CA THR A 107 -19.62 -6.27 -3.97
C THR A 107 -18.88 -5.88 -2.69
N LEU A 108 -17.87 -4.98 -2.79
CA LEU A 108 -17.10 -4.56 -1.62
C LEU A 108 -17.91 -3.67 -0.68
N LYS A 109 -18.80 -2.85 -1.22
CA LYS A 109 -19.74 -2.04 -0.43
C LYS A 109 -20.73 -2.91 0.35
N ASP A 110 -21.33 -3.91 -0.28
CA ASP A 110 -22.24 -4.85 0.39
C ASP A 110 -21.55 -5.63 1.51
N ALA A 111 -20.26 -5.92 1.34
CA ALA A 111 -19.41 -6.50 2.37
C ALA A 111 -18.91 -5.48 3.43
N ASN A 112 -19.33 -4.22 3.35
CA ASN A 112 -18.88 -3.11 4.22
C ASN A 112 -17.35 -2.93 4.24
N VAL A 113 -16.70 -3.05 3.07
CA VAL A 113 -15.23 -2.92 2.92
C VAL A 113 -14.90 -1.58 2.27
N PRO A 114 -14.35 -0.61 3.01
CA PRO A 114 -13.88 0.64 2.43
C PRO A 114 -12.64 0.39 1.55
N VAL A 115 -12.53 1.17 0.47
CA VAL A 115 -11.50 0.98 -0.54
C VAL A 115 -10.79 2.28 -0.93
N LEU A 116 -9.60 2.12 -1.46
CA LEU A 116 -8.82 3.11 -2.17
C LEU A 116 -8.93 2.81 -3.67
N LEU A 117 -9.45 3.77 -4.44
CA LEU A 117 -9.34 3.77 -5.90
C LEU A 117 -8.09 4.57 -6.28
N GLN A 118 -7.35 4.08 -7.25
CA GLN A 118 -6.11 4.71 -7.68
C GLN A 118 -5.93 4.55 -9.17
N ASP A 119 -5.45 5.60 -9.83
CA ASP A 119 -5.12 5.52 -11.26
C ASP A 119 -4.05 4.44 -11.49
N PHE A 120 -4.23 3.68 -12.56
CA PHE A 120 -3.26 2.68 -12.95
C PHE A 120 -2.07 3.32 -13.65
N VAL A 121 -0.87 3.04 -13.17
CA VAL A 121 0.38 3.52 -13.76
C VAL A 121 0.85 2.49 -14.78
N GLU A 122 0.47 2.70 -16.04
CA GLU A 122 0.72 1.75 -17.14
C GLU A 122 2.21 1.50 -17.35
N GLU A 123 3.04 2.52 -17.20
CA GLU A 123 4.49 2.45 -17.35
C GLU A 123 5.15 1.51 -16.34
N ALA A 124 4.51 1.31 -15.18
CA ALA A 124 5.00 0.44 -14.11
C ALA A 124 4.34 -0.95 -14.11
N LYS A 125 3.53 -1.27 -15.11
CA LYS A 125 2.79 -2.53 -15.18
C LYS A 125 3.68 -3.74 -14.95
N GLY A 126 3.36 -4.52 -13.93
CA GLY A 126 4.13 -5.70 -13.56
C GLY A 126 5.50 -5.42 -12.95
N THR A 127 5.90 -4.17 -12.71
CA THR A 127 7.20 -3.84 -12.10
C THR A 127 7.04 -2.87 -10.92
N ASP A 128 7.93 -2.98 -9.95
CA ASP A 128 8.14 -1.96 -8.93
C ASP A 128 9.61 -1.88 -8.48
N ILE A 129 9.98 -0.74 -7.92
CA ILE A 129 11.31 -0.53 -7.33
C ILE A 129 11.16 -0.49 -5.81
N ARG A 130 12.03 -1.22 -5.12
CA ARG A 130 12.14 -1.18 -3.67
C ARG A 130 13.48 -0.63 -3.22
N CYS A 131 13.40 0.38 -2.35
CA CYS A 131 14.54 0.96 -1.68
C CYS A 131 14.53 0.53 -0.21
N PHE A 132 15.66 0.03 0.26
CA PHE A 132 15.88 -0.21 1.67
C PHE A 132 16.65 0.97 2.26
N VAL A 133 16.04 1.66 3.20
CA VAL A 133 16.54 2.91 3.78
C VAL A 133 16.91 2.70 5.23
N ILE A 134 18.11 3.14 5.63
CA ILE A 134 18.57 3.18 7.03
C ILE A 134 19.01 4.61 7.32
N GLY A 135 18.35 5.25 8.29
CA GLY A 135 18.53 6.67 8.54
C GLY A 135 18.11 7.49 7.31
N ASP A 136 19.05 8.23 6.76
CA ASP A 136 18.89 9.09 5.58
C ASP A 136 19.46 8.49 4.28
N LYS A 137 19.94 7.22 4.32
CA LYS A 137 20.64 6.58 3.22
C LYS A 137 19.88 5.39 2.63
N VAL A 138 19.82 5.34 1.31
CA VAL A 138 19.40 4.15 0.57
C VAL A 138 20.56 3.17 0.55
N VAL A 139 20.44 2.04 1.28
CA VAL A 139 21.51 1.04 1.42
C VAL A 139 21.39 -0.12 0.44
N ALA A 140 20.18 -0.35 -0.08
CA ALA A 140 19.95 -1.37 -1.10
C ALA A 140 18.74 -1.00 -1.96
N THR A 141 18.79 -1.39 -3.23
CA THR A 141 17.69 -1.22 -4.19
C THR A 141 17.50 -2.48 -5.01
N MET A 142 16.25 -2.78 -5.31
CA MET A 142 15.88 -3.86 -6.22
C MET A 142 14.71 -3.45 -7.09
N GLN A 143 14.66 -3.93 -8.29
CA GLN A 143 13.49 -3.96 -9.14
C GLN A 143 12.82 -5.32 -8.97
N ARG A 144 11.51 -5.34 -8.79
CA ARG A 144 10.72 -6.57 -8.82
C ARG A 144 9.94 -6.61 -10.12
N ILE A 145 9.82 -7.81 -10.69
CA ILE A 145 9.17 -8.07 -11.98
C ILE A 145 8.16 -9.18 -11.75
N GLY A 146 6.90 -8.93 -12.09
CA GLY A 146 5.81 -9.92 -12.06
C GLY A 146 5.95 -10.96 -13.16
N GLN A 147 5.19 -12.03 -13.05
CA GLN A 147 5.06 -12.99 -14.16
C GLN A 147 4.27 -12.37 -15.33
N ASP A 148 4.43 -12.93 -16.52
CA ASP A 148 3.67 -12.52 -17.69
C ASP A 148 2.16 -12.51 -17.43
N GLY A 149 1.51 -11.41 -17.76
CA GLY A 149 0.09 -11.20 -17.53
C GLY A 149 -0.29 -10.77 -16.10
N GLU A 150 0.64 -10.77 -15.14
CA GLU A 150 0.38 -10.27 -13.78
C GLU A 150 0.80 -8.78 -13.66
N PHE A 151 -0.14 -7.93 -13.30
CA PHE A 151 0.12 -6.49 -13.13
C PHE A 151 0.83 -6.15 -11.80
N ARG A 152 0.99 -7.11 -10.91
CA ARG A 152 1.63 -6.96 -9.58
C ARG A 152 2.99 -7.64 -9.57
N ALA A 153 4.01 -6.97 -9.04
CA ALA A 153 5.38 -7.48 -8.93
C ALA A 153 5.67 -8.26 -7.64
N ASN A 154 4.66 -8.83 -6.99
CA ASN A 154 4.81 -9.48 -5.70
C ASN A 154 5.44 -10.88 -5.79
N PHE A 155 6.47 -11.19 -5.00
CA PHE A 155 7.11 -12.50 -4.91
C PHE A 155 6.14 -13.66 -4.68
N HIS A 156 5.15 -13.47 -3.80
CA HIS A 156 4.13 -14.48 -3.51
C HIS A 156 3.22 -14.83 -4.69
N ARG A 157 3.37 -14.09 -5.80
CA ARG A 157 2.70 -14.33 -7.08
C ARG A 157 3.67 -14.76 -8.17
N GLY A 158 4.83 -15.29 -7.79
CA GLY A 158 5.84 -15.78 -8.72
C GLY A 158 6.75 -14.71 -9.31
N GLY A 159 6.68 -13.47 -8.82
CA GLY A 159 7.57 -12.40 -9.28
C GLY A 159 9.04 -12.67 -8.92
N THR A 160 9.94 -12.11 -9.72
CA THR A 160 11.39 -12.14 -9.53
C THR A 160 11.91 -10.80 -9.05
N ALA A 161 13.18 -10.74 -8.67
CA ALA A 161 13.85 -9.48 -8.34
C ALA A 161 15.28 -9.43 -8.86
N GLU A 162 15.66 -8.23 -9.26
CA GLU A 162 17.00 -7.91 -9.71
C GLU A 162 17.54 -6.73 -8.92
N LYS A 163 18.83 -6.80 -8.58
CA LYS A 163 19.53 -5.68 -7.93
C LYS A 163 19.74 -4.58 -8.98
N ILE A 164 19.33 -3.36 -8.63
CA ILE A 164 19.54 -2.19 -9.48
C ILE A 164 20.35 -1.12 -8.75
N LYS A 165 20.90 -0.18 -9.52
CA LYS A 165 21.41 1.10 -8.99
C LYS A 165 20.46 2.20 -9.41
N LEU A 166 20.07 3.03 -8.47
CA LEU A 166 19.38 4.28 -8.79
C LEU A 166 20.42 5.35 -9.11
N THR A 167 20.18 6.06 -10.17
CA THR A 167 21.00 7.21 -10.61
C THR A 167 20.47 8.49 -9.96
#